data_0e0e96f78e0f5958c55d0ca3ea7f9a7f
#
_entry.id   0e0e96f78e0f5958c55d0ca3ea7f9a7f
#
_cell.length_a   1.000
_cell.length_b   1.000
_cell.length_c   1.000
_cell.angle_alpha   90.00
_cell.angle_beta   90.00
_cell.angle_gamma   90.00
#
_symmetry.space_group_name_H-M   'P 1'
#
loop_
_entity.id
_entity.type
_entity.pdbx_description
1 polymer ?
#
loop_
_entity_poly.entity_id
_entity_poly.type
_entity_poly.pdbx_seq_one_letter_code
_entity_poly.pdbx_strand_id
1 'polypeptide(L)'
;MQLGIDYIDLTRVDISPELSRFVPKNLAKKMTIVPVRISKDQLYLAMADPLNFMAIEEAQHTSKKKIVPMIASEPAVKRAINILYGNEGAAEAMAQMQAETAAAQEVRQGQTAAREGQENVTPMIRLVNSIIERAISENASDIHFEPTEEEMVVRMRIDGQLHRIMTIPSELKDSVISRLKIMSQLDIVEKRIPQDGRAVMHLRGKDIDMRISTLPTLYGEKVVIRILKRNEETLNRRGIGIPAVEDAKIDTLLGLTSGVIMIVGPTGSGKSSTMYTLIRELLSDRTNLITLEDPVEYHIKGATQVQINEKVGLTFASGLRSVLRQDPDIICVGEIRDGETAEIAMRAAMTGHLVITTIHTEDAISAIDRLRDMGVAPYLIAAGLRGVISQRLLKKICPNCKTQIQPPKKALEMAGIPENPGKLYWQGAGCDQCFHSGYRGRIGVFEVMLIQEELRRCILEGADRTRFLEAARRASQYVPMLEHAQKLVEEGVSTVDEVIRTLLAL
;
A
#
# COMPACT_ATOMS: atom_id res chain seq x y z
N MET A 1 28.50 -29.51 -6.92
CA MET A 1 29.07 -29.41 -8.31
C MET A 1 29.24 -30.80 -8.95
N GLN A 2 28.14 -31.58 -9.06
CA GLN A 2 28.23 -32.93 -9.66
C GLN A 2 27.91 -32.98 -11.16
N LEU A 3 27.40 -31.87 -11.75
CA LEU A 3 26.94 -31.85 -13.16
C LEU A 3 27.74 -30.91 -14.07
N GLY A 4 28.78 -30.24 -13.57
CA GLY A 4 29.60 -29.31 -14.37
C GLY A 4 28.85 -28.08 -14.91
N ILE A 5 27.68 -27.74 -14.32
CA ILE A 5 26.83 -26.60 -14.70
C ILE A 5 27.08 -25.48 -13.69
N ASP A 6 27.35 -24.29 -14.17
CA ASP A 6 27.60 -23.12 -13.33
C ASP A 6 26.36 -22.61 -12.67
N TYR A 7 26.46 -22.23 -11.39
CA TYR A 7 25.40 -21.52 -10.68
C TYR A 7 25.50 -20.01 -10.96
N ILE A 8 24.35 -19.39 -11.18
CA ILE A 8 24.25 -17.94 -11.35
C ILE A 8 23.30 -17.33 -10.30
N ASP A 9 23.79 -16.32 -9.61
CA ASP A 9 22.96 -15.49 -8.74
C ASP A 9 22.33 -14.35 -9.55
N LEU A 10 21.10 -14.56 -9.97
CA LEU A 10 20.33 -13.58 -10.78
C LEU A 10 20.01 -12.28 -10.01
N THR A 11 20.37 -12.18 -8.74
CA THR A 11 20.20 -10.95 -7.96
C THR A 11 21.37 -9.99 -8.13
N ARG A 12 22.49 -10.48 -8.71
CA ARG A 12 23.74 -9.73 -8.90
C ARG A 12 24.09 -9.49 -10.37
N VAL A 13 23.23 -9.94 -11.27
CA VAL A 13 23.47 -9.84 -12.71
C VAL A 13 22.43 -8.88 -13.31
N ASP A 14 22.91 -7.83 -13.94
CA ASP A 14 22.09 -6.93 -14.74
C ASP A 14 21.80 -7.60 -16.10
N ILE A 15 20.52 -7.90 -16.34
CA ILE A 15 20.05 -8.58 -17.56
C ILE A 15 19.62 -7.51 -18.56
N SER A 16 20.40 -7.34 -19.62
CA SER A 16 20.06 -6.39 -20.67
C SER A 16 18.67 -6.68 -21.27
N PRO A 17 17.80 -5.67 -21.42
CA PRO A 17 16.49 -5.81 -22.06
C PRO A 17 16.53 -6.40 -23.47
N GLU A 18 17.63 -6.19 -24.19
CA GLU A 18 17.82 -6.71 -25.56
C GLU A 18 17.85 -8.24 -25.62
N LEU A 19 18.10 -8.92 -24.50
CA LEU A 19 18.13 -10.39 -24.47
C LEU A 19 16.75 -11.01 -24.60
N SER A 20 15.68 -10.26 -24.34
CA SER A 20 14.29 -10.70 -24.52
C SER A 20 13.99 -11.18 -25.93
N ARG A 21 14.64 -10.61 -26.94
CA ARG A 21 14.47 -11.00 -28.34
C ARG A 21 14.90 -12.44 -28.69
N PHE A 22 15.76 -13.05 -27.86
CA PHE A 22 16.26 -14.41 -28.12
C PHE A 22 15.38 -15.50 -27.53
N VAL A 23 14.62 -15.19 -26.48
CA VAL A 23 13.68 -16.15 -25.85
C VAL A 23 12.33 -15.44 -25.69
N PRO A 24 11.26 -15.88 -26.37
CA PRO A 24 9.95 -15.28 -26.26
C PRO A 24 9.38 -15.43 -24.83
N LYS A 25 8.61 -14.43 -24.38
CA LYS A 25 7.97 -14.38 -23.06
C LYS A 25 7.18 -15.65 -22.71
N ASN A 26 6.45 -16.19 -23.67
CA ASN A 26 5.64 -17.39 -23.48
C ASN A 26 6.52 -18.60 -23.19
N LEU A 27 7.64 -18.75 -23.92
CA LEU A 27 8.61 -19.80 -23.71
C LEU A 27 9.31 -19.65 -22.35
N ALA A 28 9.76 -18.43 -22.03
CA ALA A 28 10.40 -18.10 -20.77
C ALA A 28 9.51 -18.47 -19.56
N LYS A 29 8.22 -18.12 -19.61
CA LYS A 29 7.25 -18.44 -18.56
C LYS A 29 6.91 -19.92 -18.48
N LYS A 30 6.68 -20.57 -19.63
CA LYS A 30 6.29 -21.99 -19.71
C LYS A 30 7.38 -22.91 -19.17
N MET A 31 8.63 -22.60 -19.51
CA MET A 31 9.78 -23.46 -19.18
C MET A 31 10.58 -22.95 -17.97
N THR A 32 10.21 -21.82 -17.38
CA THR A 32 10.92 -21.19 -16.26
C THR A 32 12.42 -20.98 -16.57
N ILE A 33 12.67 -20.28 -17.68
CA ILE A 33 14.02 -19.99 -18.21
C ILE A 33 14.17 -18.49 -18.52
N VAL A 34 15.37 -17.95 -18.37
CA VAL A 34 15.65 -16.54 -18.70
C VAL A 34 17.03 -16.39 -19.33
N PRO A 35 17.17 -15.65 -20.46
CA PRO A 35 18.48 -15.36 -21.04
C PRO A 35 19.20 -14.33 -20.16
N VAL A 36 20.47 -14.57 -19.84
CA VAL A 36 21.24 -13.72 -18.94
C VAL A 36 22.45 -13.05 -19.59
N ARG A 37 23.01 -13.65 -20.62
CA ARG A 37 24.15 -13.10 -21.33
C ARG A 37 24.29 -13.76 -22.71
N ILE A 38 24.81 -13.00 -23.67
CA ILE A 38 25.23 -13.53 -24.97
C ILE A 38 26.74 -13.31 -25.15
N SER A 39 27.43 -14.29 -25.70
CA SER A 39 28.85 -14.18 -26.05
C SER A 39 29.10 -14.91 -27.37
N LYS A 40 29.48 -14.17 -28.40
CA LYS A 40 29.63 -14.67 -29.78
C LYS A 40 28.39 -15.45 -30.25
N ASP A 41 28.48 -16.77 -30.31
CA ASP A 41 27.41 -17.66 -30.78
C ASP A 41 26.74 -18.46 -29.66
N GLN A 42 26.99 -18.10 -28.43
CA GLN A 42 26.44 -18.75 -27.23
C GLN A 42 25.48 -17.85 -26.48
N LEU A 43 24.31 -18.39 -26.12
CA LEU A 43 23.34 -17.76 -25.24
C LEU A 43 23.35 -18.49 -23.89
N TYR A 44 23.71 -17.75 -22.85
CA TYR A 44 23.67 -18.24 -21.47
C TYR A 44 22.25 -18.13 -20.95
N LEU A 45 21.69 -19.26 -20.51
CA LEU A 45 20.30 -19.39 -20.12
C LEU A 45 20.20 -19.83 -18.67
N ALA A 46 19.73 -18.96 -17.78
CA ALA A 46 19.46 -19.35 -16.40
C ALA A 46 18.11 -20.09 -16.33
N MET A 47 18.10 -21.22 -15.63
CA MET A 47 16.95 -22.10 -15.52
C MET A 47 16.90 -22.79 -14.17
N ALA A 48 15.66 -23.11 -13.74
CA ALA A 48 15.45 -23.77 -12.46
C ALA A 48 15.87 -25.24 -12.50
N ASP A 49 15.64 -25.89 -13.63
CA ASP A 49 16.06 -27.26 -13.90
C ASP A 49 16.95 -27.33 -15.14
N PRO A 50 18.28 -27.41 -14.97
CA PRO A 50 19.23 -27.45 -16.08
C PRO A 50 19.22 -28.79 -16.85
N LEU A 51 18.48 -29.81 -16.38
CA LEU A 51 18.30 -31.10 -17.07
C LEU A 51 17.03 -31.12 -17.95
N ASN A 52 16.30 -30.03 -18.01
CA ASN A 52 15.15 -29.88 -18.90
C ASN A 52 15.64 -29.67 -20.35
N PHE A 53 15.97 -30.76 -21.02
CA PHE A 53 16.47 -30.76 -22.41
C PHE A 53 15.46 -30.17 -23.39
N MET A 54 14.15 -30.33 -23.16
CA MET A 54 13.13 -29.73 -24.01
C MET A 54 13.19 -28.19 -23.98
N ALA A 55 13.43 -27.60 -22.79
CA ALA A 55 13.57 -26.16 -22.67
C ALA A 55 14.84 -25.64 -23.39
N ILE A 56 15.94 -26.41 -23.33
CA ILE A 56 17.18 -26.08 -24.01
C ILE A 56 17.02 -26.16 -25.52
N GLU A 57 16.41 -27.23 -26.05
CA GLU A 57 16.15 -27.40 -27.49
C GLU A 57 15.21 -26.31 -28.04
N GLU A 58 14.12 -26.01 -27.34
CA GLU A 58 13.16 -25.00 -27.76
C GLU A 58 13.78 -23.59 -27.75
N ALA A 59 14.62 -23.30 -26.73
CA ALA A 59 15.40 -22.06 -26.66
C ALA A 59 16.48 -21.97 -27.75
N GLN A 60 17.14 -23.08 -28.08
CA GLN A 60 18.12 -23.15 -29.16
C GLN A 60 17.49 -22.95 -30.54
N HIS A 61 16.34 -23.57 -30.78
CA HIS A 61 15.59 -23.43 -32.03
C HIS A 61 15.13 -21.98 -32.24
N THR A 62 14.64 -21.34 -31.15
CA THR A 62 14.08 -19.99 -31.21
C THR A 62 15.19 -18.94 -31.35
N SER A 63 16.26 -19.05 -30.55
CA SER A 63 17.35 -18.06 -30.52
C SER A 63 18.34 -18.24 -31.68
N LYS A 64 18.40 -19.42 -32.31
CA LYS A 64 19.43 -19.84 -33.28
C LYS A 64 20.84 -19.71 -32.72
N LYS A 65 21.01 -19.87 -31.40
CA LYS A 65 22.25 -19.78 -30.68
C LYS A 65 22.49 -21.07 -29.90
N LYS A 66 23.78 -21.41 -29.66
CA LYS A 66 24.12 -22.51 -28.78
C LYS A 66 23.81 -22.14 -27.33
N ILE A 67 22.98 -22.94 -26.68
CA ILE A 67 22.56 -22.69 -25.30
C ILE A 67 23.62 -23.20 -24.33
N VAL A 68 24.00 -22.37 -23.37
CA VAL A 68 24.81 -22.73 -22.22
C VAL A 68 23.91 -22.62 -20.98
N PRO A 69 23.43 -23.76 -20.44
CA PRO A 69 22.57 -23.74 -19.26
C PRO A 69 23.33 -23.31 -18.02
N MET A 70 22.68 -22.51 -17.18
CA MET A 70 23.14 -22.10 -15.85
C MET A 70 22.04 -22.40 -14.84
N ILE A 71 22.40 -22.85 -13.66
CA ILE A 71 21.40 -23.14 -12.61
C ILE A 71 21.11 -21.90 -11.78
N ALA A 72 19.82 -21.62 -11.55
CA ALA A 72 19.37 -20.58 -10.64
C ALA A 72 18.15 -21.06 -9.85
N SER A 73 17.84 -20.43 -8.72
CA SER A 73 16.65 -20.78 -7.96
C SER A 73 15.36 -20.44 -8.75
N GLU A 74 14.36 -21.28 -8.71
CA GLU A 74 13.09 -21.07 -9.43
C GLU A 74 12.45 -19.69 -9.12
N PRO A 75 12.41 -19.23 -7.85
CA PRO A 75 11.93 -17.88 -7.54
C PRO A 75 12.75 -16.77 -8.20
N ALA A 76 14.08 -16.94 -8.32
CA ALA A 76 14.94 -15.96 -8.98
C ALA A 76 14.72 -15.91 -10.48
N VAL A 77 14.56 -17.08 -11.14
CA VAL A 77 14.23 -17.15 -12.57
C VAL A 77 12.87 -16.50 -12.86
N LYS A 78 11.83 -16.83 -12.09
CA LYS A 78 10.50 -16.21 -12.25
C LYS A 78 10.53 -14.70 -12.09
N ARG A 79 11.34 -14.19 -11.17
CA ARG A 79 11.52 -12.75 -10.98
C ARG A 79 12.26 -12.09 -12.16
N ALA A 80 13.36 -12.71 -12.60
CA ALA A 80 14.11 -12.22 -13.76
C ALA A 80 13.24 -12.18 -15.03
N ILE A 81 12.37 -13.17 -15.23
CA ILE A 81 11.37 -13.17 -16.30
C ILE A 81 10.42 -11.96 -16.18
N ASN A 82 9.94 -11.66 -14.97
CA ASN A 82 9.04 -10.53 -14.77
C ASN A 82 9.74 -9.18 -14.97
N ILE A 83 11.03 -9.07 -14.65
CA ILE A 83 11.83 -7.86 -14.90
C ILE A 83 12.10 -7.70 -16.40
N LEU A 84 12.62 -8.75 -17.04
CA LEU A 84 13.02 -8.70 -18.45
C LEU A 84 11.84 -8.47 -19.39
N TYR A 85 10.70 -9.15 -19.16
CA TYR A 85 9.52 -9.09 -20.03
C TYR A 85 8.40 -8.20 -19.47
N GLY A 86 8.57 -7.60 -18.29
CA GLY A 86 7.58 -6.71 -17.67
C GLY A 86 7.41 -5.39 -18.42
N ASN A 87 8.46 -4.91 -19.08
CA ASN A 87 8.48 -3.66 -19.86
C ASN A 87 8.26 -3.87 -21.36
N GLU A 88 8.32 -5.10 -21.89
CA GLU A 88 8.20 -5.35 -23.33
C GLU A 88 6.89 -4.81 -23.91
N GLY A 89 5.75 -5.06 -23.25
CA GLY A 89 4.46 -4.57 -23.71
C GLY A 89 4.36 -3.05 -23.77
N ALA A 90 5.03 -2.35 -22.86
CA ALA A 90 5.08 -0.89 -22.85
C ALA A 90 6.08 -0.35 -23.90
N ALA A 91 7.24 -0.99 -24.03
CA ALA A 91 8.26 -0.59 -25.00
C ALA A 91 7.80 -0.86 -26.45
N GLU A 92 7.17 -2.02 -26.71
CA GLU A 92 6.59 -2.34 -28.03
C GLU A 92 5.42 -1.41 -28.35
N ALA A 93 4.54 -1.10 -27.39
CA ALA A 93 3.45 -0.15 -27.58
C ALA A 93 3.98 1.25 -27.87
N MET A 94 5.03 1.70 -27.19
CA MET A 94 5.68 3.00 -27.47
C MET A 94 6.34 3.03 -28.84
N ALA A 95 7.07 1.98 -29.21
CA ALA A 95 7.71 1.88 -30.54
C ALA A 95 6.69 1.87 -31.68
N GLN A 96 5.58 1.14 -31.54
CA GLN A 96 4.48 1.16 -32.51
C GLN A 96 3.82 2.54 -32.62
N MET A 97 3.61 3.23 -31.50
CA MET A 97 3.04 4.58 -31.50
C MET A 97 3.98 5.61 -32.13
N GLN A 98 5.27 5.51 -31.87
CA GLN A 98 6.25 6.39 -32.54
C GLN A 98 6.27 6.16 -34.04
N ALA A 99 6.20 4.90 -34.48
CA ALA A 99 6.09 4.56 -35.90
C ALA A 99 4.76 5.05 -36.52
N GLU A 100 3.63 4.91 -35.83
CA GLU A 100 2.32 5.42 -36.26
C GLU A 100 2.28 6.95 -36.29
N THR A 101 2.93 7.62 -35.33
CA THR A 101 3.02 9.09 -35.28
C THR A 101 3.91 9.62 -36.42
N ALA A 102 5.02 8.95 -36.69
CA ALA A 102 5.88 9.27 -37.82
C ALA A 102 5.16 9.06 -39.17
N ALA A 103 4.45 7.92 -39.32
CA ALA A 103 3.63 7.63 -40.52
C ALA A 103 2.45 8.59 -40.65
N ALA A 104 1.83 9.04 -39.54
CA ALA A 104 0.75 10.04 -39.59
C ALA A 104 1.24 11.44 -39.96
N GLN A 105 2.50 11.78 -39.66
CA GLN A 105 3.13 13.02 -40.12
C GLN A 105 3.41 12.99 -41.64
N GLU A 106 3.76 11.83 -42.19
CA GLU A 106 3.91 11.65 -43.66
C GLU A 106 2.56 11.61 -44.37
N VAL A 107 1.49 11.06 -43.78
CA VAL A 107 0.14 10.92 -44.34
C VAL A 107 -0.67 12.23 -44.26
N ARG A 108 -0.27 13.24 -43.48
CA ARG A 108 -0.90 14.59 -43.53
C ARG A 108 -0.74 15.29 -44.89
N GLN A 109 -0.02 14.68 -45.82
CA GLN A 109 0.03 15.12 -47.23
C GLN A 109 -0.84 14.31 -48.22
N GLY A 110 -1.66 13.35 -47.79
CA GLY A 110 -2.48 12.58 -48.75
C GLY A 110 -3.52 11.68 -48.08
N GLN A 111 -4.74 12.13 -48.13
CA GLN A 111 -6.02 11.39 -48.16
C GLN A 111 -6.32 10.21 -47.21
N THR A 112 -7.48 10.36 -46.58
CA THR A 112 -8.39 9.47 -45.85
C THR A 112 -8.62 8.07 -46.42
N ALA A 113 -8.60 7.05 -45.56
CA ALA A 113 -9.47 5.88 -45.71
C ALA A 113 -9.67 5.20 -44.32
N ALA A 114 -10.91 5.12 -43.90
CA ALA A 114 -11.40 4.39 -42.77
C ALA A 114 -11.21 2.87 -42.93
N ARG A 115 -10.77 2.17 -41.89
CA ARG A 115 -10.96 0.74 -41.72
C ARG A 115 -11.55 0.48 -40.33
N GLU A 116 -12.84 0.21 -40.31
CA GLU A 116 -13.56 -0.40 -39.22
C GLU A 116 -13.32 -1.92 -39.19
N GLY A 117 -13.22 -2.49 -38.00
CA GLY A 117 -13.49 -3.88 -37.76
C GLY A 117 -12.30 -4.76 -37.40
N GLN A 118 -11.87 -4.66 -36.15
CA GLN A 118 -11.35 -5.71 -35.27
C GLN A 118 -10.96 -5.01 -33.96
N GLU A 119 -11.25 -5.60 -32.78
CA GLU A 119 -10.84 -5.07 -31.46
C GLU A 119 -9.30 -5.01 -31.35
N ASN A 120 -8.69 -4.16 -32.12
CA ASN A 120 -7.30 -3.76 -31.96
C ASN A 120 -7.25 -2.83 -30.75
N VAL A 121 -6.95 -3.40 -29.57
CA VAL A 121 -6.55 -2.63 -28.39
C VAL A 121 -5.42 -1.71 -28.84
N THR A 122 -5.70 -0.42 -29.02
CA THR A 122 -4.73 0.55 -29.53
C THR A 122 -3.46 0.51 -28.68
N PRO A 123 -2.28 0.76 -29.25
CA PRO A 123 -1.00 0.75 -28.51
C PRO A 123 -1.05 1.56 -27.22
N MET A 124 -1.79 2.69 -27.23
CA MET A 124 -2.01 3.54 -26.05
C MET A 124 -2.76 2.80 -24.92
N ILE A 125 -3.79 2.04 -25.25
CA ILE A 125 -4.54 1.26 -24.26
C ILE A 125 -3.62 0.20 -23.64
N ARG A 126 -2.79 -0.46 -24.45
CA ARG A 126 -1.81 -1.44 -23.98
C ARG A 126 -0.77 -0.82 -23.06
N LEU A 127 -0.25 0.36 -23.40
CA LEU A 127 0.71 1.08 -22.58
C LEU A 127 0.13 1.41 -21.18
N VAL A 128 -1.03 2.06 -21.13
CA VAL A 128 -1.67 2.45 -19.86
C VAL A 128 -2.01 1.21 -19.03
N ASN A 129 -2.58 0.17 -19.64
CA ASN A 129 -2.91 -1.07 -18.97
C ASN A 129 -1.65 -1.76 -18.39
N SER A 130 -0.56 -1.82 -19.15
CA SER A 130 0.70 -2.44 -18.68
C SER A 130 1.31 -1.70 -17.48
N ILE A 131 1.22 -0.36 -17.45
CA ILE A 131 1.66 0.45 -16.31
C ILE A 131 0.81 0.12 -15.07
N ILE A 132 -0.52 0.07 -15.22
CA ILE A 132 -1.43 -0.26 -14.11
C ILE A 132 -1.20 -1.70 -13.63
N GLU A 133 -1.07 -2.67 -14.53
CA GLU A 133 -0.78 -4.07 -14.19
C GLU A 133 0.54 -4.20 -13.42
N ARG A 134 1.57 -3.48 -13.85
CA ARG A 134 2.85 -3.44 -13.14
C ARG A 134 2.69 -2.85 -11.74
N ALA A 135 1.97 -1.74 -11.59
CA ALA A 135 1.71 -1.14 -10.29
C ALA A 135 0.98 -2.09 -9.34
N ILE A 136 0.02 -2.87 -9.86
CA ILE A 136 -0.70 -3.88 -9.09
C ILE A 136 0.24 -5.01 -8.68
N SER A 137 1.11 -5.49 -9.57
CA SER A 137 2.05 -6.58 -9.28
C SER A 137 3.14 -6.19 -8.27
N GLU A 138 3.58 -4.93 -8.31
CA GLU A 138 4.57 -4.36 -7.38
C GLU A 138 3.96 -3.86 -6.07
N ASN A 139 2.65 -4.06 -5.88
CA ASN A 139 1.95 -3.59 -4.69
C ASN A 139 2.00 -2.07 -4.48
N ALA A 140 2.07 -1.27 -5.56
CA ALA A 140 1.96 0.17 -5.47
C ALA A 140 0.60 0.62 -4.90
N SER A 141 0.61 1.70 -4.14
CA SER A 141 -0.60 2.38 -3.67
C SER A 141 -1.08 3.43 -4.65
N ASP A 142 -0.14 4.14 -5.28
CA ASP A 142 -0.44 5.24 -6.20
C ASP A 142 0.48 5.17 -7.43
N ILE A 143 -0.03 5.60 -8.58
CA ILE A 143 0.73 5.83 -9.81
C ILE A 143 0.66 7.32 -10.12
N HIS A 144 1.81 7.93 -10.36
CA HIS A 144 1.93 9.34 -10.70
C HIS A 144 2.39 9.47 -12.14
N PHE A 145 1.65 10.17 -12.95
CA PHE A 145 2.02 10.63 -14.29
C PHE A 145 2.32 12.11 -14.20
N GLU A 146 3.59 12.48 -14.31
CA GLU A 146 4.08 13.82 -14.03
C GLU A 146 4.71 14.42 -15.29
N PRO A 147 4.01 15.36 -15.95
CA PRO A 147 4.55 16.02 -17.13
C PRO A 147 5.70 16.96 -16.71
N THR A 148 6.79 16.89 -17.46
CA THR A 148 7.90 17.83 -17.41
C THR A 148 8.02 18.51 -18.77
N GLU A 149 9.00 19.38 -18.96
CA GLU A 149 9.23 20.05 -20.23
C GLU A 149 9.50 19.07 -21.37
N GLU A 150 10.36 18.10 -21.16
CA GLU A 150 10.86 17.16 -22.18
C GLU A 150 10.08 15.84 -22.26
N GLU A 151 9.54 15.36 -21.14
CA GLU A 151 8.98 14.01 -21.03
C GLU A 151 7.83 13.96 -19.99
N MET A 152 7.14 12.84 -19.89
CA MET A 152 6.26 12.52 -18.77
C MET A 152 6.93 11.44 -17.92
N VAL A 153 7.19 11.75 -16.66
CA VAL A 153 7.77 10.81 -15.70
C VAL A 153 6.67 10.00 -15.04
N VAL A 154 6.78 8.66 -15.10
CA VAL A 154 5.88 7.75 -14.38
C VAL A 154 6.57 7.27 -13.12
N ARG A 155 5.96 7.58 -11.97
CA ARG A 155 6.42 7.11 -10.65
C ARG A 155 5.36 6.28 -9.98
N MET A 156 5.77 5.29 -9.19
CA MET A 156 4.87 4.47 -8.37
C MET A 156 5.23 4.65 -6.90
N ARG A 157 4.21 4.75 -6.05
CA ARG A 157 4.40 4.74 -4.59
C ARG A 157 4.31 3.31 -4.11
N ILE A 158 5.44 2.76 -3.70
CA ILE A 158 5.57 1.39 -3.17
C ILE A 158 6.08 1.51 -1.73
N ASP A 159 5.39 0.87 -0.79
CA ASP A 159 5.71 0.93 0.65
C ASP A 159 5.94 2.35 1.20
N GLY A 160 5.15 3.31 0.68
CA GLY A 160 5.18 4.72 1.07
C GLY A 160 6.24 5.57 0.34
N GLN A 161 7.16 4.98 -0.43
CA GLN A 161 8.19 5.69 -1.20
C GLN A 161 7.85 5.78 -2.68
N LEU A 162 8.24 6.90 -3.32
CA LEU A 162 8.08 7.09 -4.76
C LEU A 162 9.31 6.56 -5.50
N HIS A 163 9.08 5.69 -6.47
CA HIS A 163 10.10 5.13 -7.35
C HIS A 163 9.81 5.53 -8.79
N ARG A 164 10.84 6.02 -9.51
CA ARG A 164 10.75 6.29 -10.95
C ARG A 164 10.75 4.94 -11.68
N ILE A 165 9.74 4.71 -12.51
CA ILE A 165 9.51 3.43 -13.20
C ILE A 165 9.88 3.52 -14.66
N MET A 166 9.47 4.60 -15.32
CA MET A 166 9.74 4.85 -16.74
C MET A 166 9.47 6.31 -17.08
N THR A 167 9.82 6.67 -18.32
CA THR A 167 9.43 7.93 -18.92
C THR A 167 8.64 7.69 -20.20
N ILE A 168 7.78 8.61 -20.54
CA ILE A 168 6.95 8.61 -21.74
C ILE A 168 7.33 9.86 -22.54
N PRO A 169 7.62 9.73 -23.85
CA PRO A 169 7.94 10.85 -24.71
C PRO A 169 6.88 11.96 -24.69
N SER A 170 7.31 13.20 -24.88
CA SER A 170 6.45 14.39 -24.80
C SER A 170 5.25 14.32 -25.75
N GLU A 171 5.45 13.76 -26.95
CA GLU A 171 4.45 13.62 -28.00
C GLU A 171 3.27 12.74 -27.59
N LEU A 172 3.47 11.85 -26.61
CA LEU A 172 2.47 10.91 -26.13
C LEU A 172 1.74 11.37 -24.88
N LYS A 173 2.17 12.47 -24.25
CA LYS A 173 1.59 12.98 -22.97
C LYS A 173 0.07 13.13 -23.06
N ASP A 174 -0.41 13.88 -24.05
CA ASP A 174 -1.83 14.20 -24.19
C ASP A 174 -2.69 12.96 -24.45
N SER A 175 -2.14 12.01 -25.22
CA SER A 175 -2.85 10.75 -25.51
C SER A 175 -2.97 9.87 -24.28
N VAL A 176 -1.93 9.81 -23.41
CA VAL A 176 -1.97 9.09 -22.14
C VAL A 176 -3.00 9.72 -21.20
N ILE A 177 -2.96 11.06 -21.06
CA ILE A 177 -3.90 11.78 -20.19
C ILE A 177 -5.34 11.58 -20.67
N SER A 178 -5.60 11.72 -21.98
CA SER A 178 -6.91 11.49 -22.59
C SER A 178 -7.42 10.07 -22.30
N ARG A 179 -6.57 9.05 -22.43
CA ARG A 179 -6.93 7.67 -22.10
C ARG A 179 -7.29 7.50 -20.62
N LEU A 180 -6.53 8.11 -19.71
CA LEU A 180 -6.80 8.07 -18.28
C LEU A 180 -8.12 8.77 -17.93
N LYS A 181 -8.42 9.91 -18.57
CA LYS A 181 -9.69 10.62 -18.41
C LYS A 181 -10.87 9.80 -18.94
N ILE A 182 -10.75 9.15 -20.11
CA ILE A 182 -11.78 8.25 -20.64
C ILE A 182 -12.07 7.11 -19.66
N MET A 183 -11.01 6.46 -19.14
CA MET A 183 -11.18 5.35 -18.20
C MET A 183 -11.93 5.75 -16.93
N SER A 184 -11.79 6.99 -16.49
CA SER A 184 -12.37 7.53 -15.24
C SER A 184 -13.60 8.41 -15.47
N GLN A 185 -14.13 8.46 -16.70
CA GLN A 185 -15.31 9.24 -17.10
C GLN A 185 -15.16 10.75 -16.83
N LEU A 186 -13.93 11.27 -17.00
CA LEU A 186 -13.62 12.69 -16.86
C LEU A 186 -13.74 13.41 -18.21
N ASP A 187 -13.92 14.73 -18.14
CA ASP A 187 -13.97 15.58 -19.33
C ASP A 187 -12.59 15.69 -19.99
N ILE A 188 -12.47 15.21 -21.22
CA ILE A 188 -11.21 15.20 -22.00
C ILE A 188 -10.86 16.58 -22.49
N VAL A 189 -11.87 17.42 -22.78
CA VAL A 189 -11.68 18.74 -23.37
C VAL A 189 -11.24 19.75 -22.31
N GLU A 190 -11.77 19.65 -21.10
CA GLU A 190 -11.41 20.54 -19.99
C GLU A 190 -10.05 20.15 -19.40
N LYS A 191 -9.06 21.05 -19.55
CA LYS A 191 -7.69 20.86 -19.07
C LYS A 191 -7.23 21.92 -18.05
N ARG A 192 -8.10 22.87 -17.70
CA ARG A 192 -7.76 24.06 -16.89
C ARG A 192 -8.12 23.93 -15.42
N ILE A 193 -8.97 22.98 -15.08
CA ILE A 193 -9.43 22.74 -13.72
C ILE A 193 -9.13 21.30 -13.27
N PRO A 194 -8.90 21.07 -11.97
CA PRO A 194 -8.76 19.71 -11.43
C PRO A 194 -10.04 18.90 -11.64
N GLN A 195 -9.89 17.61 -11.87
CA GLN A 195 -10.99 16.67 -12.00
C GLN A 195 -10.69 15.39 -11.22
N ASP A 196 -11.73 14.82 -10.60
CA ASP A 196 -11.66 13.57 -9.86
C ASP A 196 -12.66 12.56 -10.43
N GLY A 197 -12.21 11.32 -10.64
CA GLY A 197 -13.02 10.25 -11.19
C GLY A 197 -12.68 8.89 -10.63
N ARG A 198 -13.45 7.89 -11.07
CA ARG A 198 -13.25 6.49 -10.68
C ARG A 198 -13.18 5.61 -11.91
N ALA A 199 -12.36 4.56 -11.83
CA ALA A 199 -12.29 3.52 -12.85
C ALA A 199 -12.21 2.15 -12.18
N VAL A 200 -12.76 1.14 -12.86
CA VAL A 200 -12.62 -0.26 -12.46
C VAL A 200 -11.87 -0.99 -13.57
N MET A 201 -10.85 -1.74 -13.21
CA MET A 201 -10.10 -2.58 -14.15
C MET A 201 -10.24 -4.04 -13.74
N HIS A 202 -10.70 -4.88 -14.67
CA HIS A 202 -10.75 -6.31 -14.45
C HIS A 202 -9.40 -6.95 -14.76
N LEU A 203 -8.73 -7.50 -13.76
CA LEU A 203 -7.41 -8.12 -13.90
C LEU A 203 -7.34 -9.46 -13.17
N ARG A 204 -6.98 -10.54 -13.90
CA ARG A 204 -6.81 -11.89 -13.36
C ARG A 204 -8.02 -12.38 -12.54
N GLY A 205 -9.24 -12.07 -13.00
CA GLY A 205 -10.49 -12.46 -12.33
C GLY A 205 -10.85 -11.64 -11.09
N LYS A 206 -10.16 -10.51 -10.85
CA LYS A 206 -10.45 -9.58 -9.76
C LYS A 206 -10.72 -8.18 -10.32
N ASP A 207 -11.71 -7.50 -9.77
CA ASP A 207 -11.96 -6.09 -10.05
C ASP A 207 -11.06 -5.23 -9.17
N ILE A 208 -10.34 -4.33 -9.80
CA ILE A 208 -9.46 -3.36 -9.16
C ILE A 208 -10.10 -1.98 -9.27
N ASP A 209 -10.55 -1.46 -8.15
CA ASP A 209 -11.07 -0.10 -8.07
C ASP A 209 -9.91 0.91 -8.05
N MET A 210 -10.05 1.99 -8.80
CA MET A 210 -9.06 3.06 -8.87
C MET A 210 -9.74 4.43 -8.77
N ARG A 211 -9.10 5.34 -8.06
CA ARG A 211 -9.45 6.77 -8.04
C ARG A 211 -8.42 7.52 -8.84
N ILE A 212 -8.88 8.33 -9.77
CA ILE A 212 -8.03 9.12 -10.65
C ILE A 212 -8.27 10.60 -10.37
N SER A 213 -7.20 11.34 -10.11
CA SER A 213 -7.24 12.79 -9.94
C SER A 213 -6.32 13.45 -10.95
N THR A 214 -6.83 14.47 -11.65
CA THR A 214 -6.06 15.28 -12.58
C THR A 214 -5.85 16.68 -12.02
N LEU A 215 -4.67 17.24 -12.24
CA LEU A 215 -4.31 18.59 -11.80
C LEU A 215 -3.58 19.32 -12.93
N PRO A 216 -4.06 20.48 -13.38
CA PRO A 216 -3.34 21.33 -14.33
C PRO A 216 -1.98 21.77 -13.78
N THR A 217 -0.93 21.63 -14.59
CA THR A 217 0.42 22.09 -14.27
C THR A 217 1.02 22.86 -15.44
N LEU A 218 2.19 23.46 -15.25
CA LEU A 218 2.88 24.25 -16.26
C LEU A 218 3.13 23.48 -17.58
N TYR A 219 3.44 22.17 -17.47
CA TYR A 219 3.82 21.34 -18.62
C TYR A 219 2.71 20.34 -19.06
N GLY A 220 1.47 20.57 -18.62
CA GLY A 220 0.30 19.73 -18.90
C GLY A 220 -0.37 19.24 -17.62
N GLU A 221 -1.35 18.35 -17.74
CA GLU A 221 -2.04 17.81 -16.56
C GLU A 221 -1.21 16.70 -15.88
N LYS A 222 -0.97 16.85 -14.59
CA LYS A 222 -0.51 15.77 -13.74
C LYS A 222 -1.68 14.86 -13.41
N VAL A 223 -1.47 13.54 -13.47
CA VAL A 223 -2.49 12.56 -13.10
C VAL A 223 -1.96 11.66 -11.99
N VAL A 224 -2.78 11.42 -10.99
CA VAL A 224 -2.50 10.46 -9.91
C VAL A 224 -3.60 9.41 -9.90
N ILE A 225 -3.20 8.16 -9.97
CA ILE A 225 -4.11 7.01 -9.83
C ILE A 225 -3.85 6.37 -8.48
N ARG A 226 -4.83 6.39 -7.60
CA ARG A 226 -4.83 5.60 -6.36
C ARG A 226 -5.45 4.25 -6.60
N ILE A 227 -4.71 3.18 -6.31
CA ILE A 227 -5.15 1.80 -6.47
C ILE A 227 -5.80 1.34 -5.17
N LEU A 228 -7.10 1.08 -5.21
CA LEU A 228 -7.85 0.57 -4.07
C LEU A 228 -7.81 -0.96 -4.10
N LYS A 229 -6.87 -1.55 -3.35
CA LYS A 229 -6.69 -3.01 -3.34
C LYS A 229 -7.71 -3.66 -2.42
N ARG A 230 -8.42 -4.64 -2.95
CA ARG A 230 -9.24 -5.57 -2.18
C ARG A 230 -8.36 -6.72 -1.66
N ASN A 231 -7.45 -6.47 -0.72
CA ASN A 231 -6.69 -7.53 -0.07
C ASN A 231 -7.49 -8.10 1.12
N GLU A 232 -8.62 -8.74 0.84
CA GLU A 232 -9.46 -9.34 1.88
C GLU A 232 -8.72 -10.38 2.72
N GLU A 233 -7.77 -11.11 2.14
CA GLU A 233 -6.97 -12.14 2.80
C GLU A 233 -6.03 -11.58 3.88
N THR A 234 -5.60 -10.32 3.76
CA THR A 234 -4.70 -9.68 4.74
C THR A 234 -5.42 -8.87 5.81
N LEU A 235 -6.73 -8.64 5.66
CA LEU A 235 -7.55 -7.95 6.65
C LEU A 235 -7.94 -8.90 7.81
N ASN A 236 -6.94 -9.34 8.55
CA ASN A 236 -7.07 -10.05 9.81
C ASN A 236 -5.98 -9.56 10.78
N ARG A 237 -6.15 -9.76 12.07
CA ARG A 237 -5.26 -9.21 13.11
C ARG A 237 -3.80 -9.64 12.95
N ARG A 238 -3.55 -10.89 12.58
CA ARG A 238 -2.18 -11.39 12.31
C ARG A 238 -1.59 -10.75 11.05
N GLY A 239 -2.41 -10.60 10.01
CA GLY A 239 -1.99 -10.00 8.73
C GLY A 239 -1.56 -8.54 8.87
N ILE A 240 -2.20 -7.78 9.75
CA ILE A 240 -1.85 -6.38 10.03
C ILE A 240 -0.75 -6.24 11.10
N GLY A 241 -0.36 -7.32 11.79
CA GLY A 241 0.79 -7.34 12.70
C GLY A 241 0.45 -7.04 14.17
N ILE A 242 -0.79 -7.28 14.62
CA ILE A 242 -1.15 -7.11 16.04
C ILE A 242 -0.46 -8.19 16.86
N PRO A 243 0.34 -7.81 17.89
CA PRO A 243 1.01 -8.77 18.75
C PRO A 243 0.01 -9.43 19.73
N ALA A 244 0.29 -10.67 20.14
CA ALA A 244 -0.61 -11.46 20.99
C ALA A 244 -1.02 -10.77 22.31
N VAL A 245 -0.14 -9.97 22.91
CA VAL A 245 -0.45 -9.22 24.13
C VAL A 245 -1.51 -8.14 23.87
N GLU A 246 -1.42 -7.45 22.73
CA GLU A 246 -2.39 -6.42 22.34
C GLU A 246 -3.68 -7.03 21.81
N ASP A 247 -3.59 -8.22 21.23
CA ASP A 247 -4.73 -8.98 20.69
C ASP A 247 -5.75 -9.32 21.80
N ALA A 248 -5.28 -9.76 22.98
CA ALA A 248 -6.14 -10.02 24.13
C ALA A 248 -6.87 -8.76 24.65
N LYS A 249 -6.24 -7.59 24.58
CA LYS A 249 -6.88 -6.32 24.94
C LYS A 249 -7.95 -5.94 23.91
N ILE A 250 -7.70 -6.18 22.63
CA ILE A 250 -8.67 -5.96 21.56
C ILE A 250 -9.88 -6.89 21.75
N ASP A 251 -9.67 -8.17 22.12
CA ASP A 251 -10.78 -9.08 22.45
C ASP A 251 -11.66 -8.51 23.56
N THR A 252 -11.02 -7.95 24.60
CA THR A 252 -11.76 -7.28 25.68
C THR A 252 -12.60 -6.10 25.17
N LEU A 253 -12.06 -5.29 24.25
CA LEU A 253 -12.77 -4.16 23.67
C LEU A 253 -13.92 -4.58 22.77
N LEU A 254 -13.71 -5.59 21.93
CA LEU A 254 -14.74 -6.09 21.00
C LEU A 254 -15.85 -6.89 21.69
N GLY A 255 -15.57 -7.39 22.90
CA GLY A 255 -16.59 -8.02 23.75
C GLY A 255 -17.54 -7.04 24.43
N LEU A 256 -17.32 -5.73 24.32
CA LEU A 256 -18.19 -4.72 24.89
C LEU A 256 -19.46 -4.50 24.06
N THR A 257 -20.57 -4.27 24.73
CA THR A 257 -21.84 -3.92 24.08
C THR A 257 -22.00 -2.42 23.85
N SER A 258 -21.20 -1.59 24.55
CA SER A 258 -21.28 -0.13 24.42
C SER A 258 -19.98 0.54 24.80
N GLY A 259 -19.72 1.68 24.20
CA GLY A 259 -18.52 2.47 24.44
C GLY A 259 -17.88 2.93 23.14
N VAL A 260 -16.89 3.81 23.24
CA VAL A 260 -16.08 4.27 22.09
C VAL A 260 -14.75 3.52 22.09
N ILE A 261 -14.42 2.88 20.97
CA ILE A 261 -13.10 2.36 20.65
C ILE A 261 -12.48 3.29 19.61
N MET A 262 -11.34 3.86 19.92
CA MET A 262 -10.69 4.85 19.09
C MET A 262 -9.41 4.30 18.48
N ILE A 263 -9.27 4.37 17.15
CA ILE A 263 -8.06 3.96 16.44
C ILE A 263 -7.30 5.22 16.03
N VAL A 264 -6.07 5.37 16.49
CA VAL A 264 -5.31 6.60 16.33
C VAL A 264 -3.97 6.40 15.62
N GLY A 265 -3.49 7.44 15.01
CA GLY A 265 -2.23 7.44 14.26
C GLY A 265 -2.26 8.48 13.13
N PRO A 266 -1.12 8.84 12.55
CA PRO A 266 -1.04 9.79 11.42
C PRO A 266 -1.67 9.21 10.16
N THR A 267 -1.72 10.05 9.13
CA THR A 267 -2.12 9.62 7.78
C THR A 267 -1.16 8.52 7.29
N GLY A 268 -1.73 7.45 6.73
CA GLY A 268 -0.95 6.32 6.22
C GLY A 268 -0.47 5.33 7.27
N SER A 269 -0.87 5.45 8.55
CA SER A 269 -0.53 4.47 9.59
C SER A 269 -1.33 3.16 9.52
N GLY A 270 -2.31 3.06 8.64
CA GLY A 270 -3.13 1.85 8.45
C GLY A 270 -4.41 1.79 9.29
N LYS A 271 -4.88 2.92 9.87
CA LYS A 271 -6.11 3.00 10.70
C LYS A 271 -7.32 2.37 10.05
N SER A 272 -7.59 2.70 8.78
CA SER A 272 -8.71 2.14 8.04
C SER A 272 -8.63 0.61 7.94
N SER A 273 -7.44 0.06 7.67
CA SER A 273 -7.25 -1.41 7.62
C SER A 273 -7.55 -2.06 8.97
N THR A 274 -7.12 -1.45 10.07
CA THR A 274 -7.44 -1.94 11.42
C THR A 274 -8.94 -1.81 11.71
N MET A 275 -9.55 -0.67 11.40
CA MET A 275 -10.99 -0.48 11.56
C MET A 275 -11.79 -1.55 10.78
N TYR A 276 -11.46 -1.78 9.51
CA TYR A 276 -12.12 -2.80 8.69
C TYR A 276 -11.90 -4.23 9.23
N THR A 277 -10.69 -4.51 9.77
CA THR A 277 -10.41 -5.79 10.43
C THR A 277 -11.34 -6.01 11.61
N LEU A 278 -11.49 -5.01 12.49
CA LEU A 278 -12.35 -5.10 13.67
C LEU A 278 -13.83 -5.15 13.30
N ILE A 279 -14.27 -4.37 12.31
CA ILE A 279 -15.65 -4.39 11.79
C ILE A 279 -16.02 -5.79 11.29
N ARG A 280 -15.14 -6.44 10.53
CA ARG A 280 -15.41 -7.79 9.98
C ARG A 280 -15.60 -8.85 11.08
N GLU A 281 -14.92 -8.71 12.19
CA GLU A 281 -15.06 -9.62 13.33
C GLU A 281 -16.36 -9.41 14.11
N LEU A 282 -16.86 -8.17 14.13
CA LEU A 282 -18.11 -7.79 14.79
C LEU A 282 -19.36 -8.05 13.93
N LEU A 283 -19.18 -8.25 12.62
CA LEU A 283 -20.30 -8.53 11.71
C LEU A 283 -20.94 -9.88 12.02
N SER A 284 -22.24 -9.86 12.21
CA SER A 284 -23.06 -11.06 12.33
C SER A 284 -24.47 -10.78 11.83
N ASP A 285 -25.24 -11.82 11.52
CA ASP A 285 -26.65 -11.70 11.13
C ASP A 285 -27.56 -11.18 12.27
N ARG A 286 -26.98 -11.00 13.48
CA ARG A 286 -27.71 -10.57 14.67
C ARG A 286 -27.36 -9.14 15.09
N THR A 287 -26.48 -8.46 14.38
CA THR A 287 -26.01 -7.11 14.72
C THR A 287 -26.21 -6.17 13.54
N ASN A 288 -26.83 -5.03 13.82
CA ASN A 288 -26.96 -3.94 12.85
C ASN A 288 -25.73 -3.03 12.91
N LEU A 289 -24.83 -3.21 11.95
CA LEU A 289 -23.60 -2.45 11.83
C LEU A 289 -23.71 -1.41 10.72
N ILE A 290 -23.55 -0.13 11.08
CA ILE A 290 -23.64 1.00 10.15
C ILE A 290 -22.34 1.79 10.18
N THR A 291 -21.82 2.14 9.01
CA THR A 291 -20.63 2.98 8.89
C THR A 291 -20.94 4.33 8.26
N LEU A 292 -20.16 5.35 8.66
CA LEU A 292 -20.13 6.70 8.05
C LEU A 292 -18.70 6.95 7.59
N GLU A 293 -18.46 7.13 6.30
CA GLU A 293 -17.11 7.15 5.71
C GLU A 293 -16.94 8.27 4.67
N ASP A 294 -15.73 8.82 4.55
CA ASP A 294 -15.38 9.88 3.60
C ASP A 294 -14.04 9.61 2.89
N PRO A 295 -14.10 8.86 1.80
CA PRO A 295 -15.19 8.05 1.30
C PRO A 295 -15.09 6.58 1.77
N VAL A 296 -16.05 5.73 1.40
CA VAL A 296 -15.97 4.27 1.57
C VAL A 296 -14.76 3.73 0.81
N GLU A 297 -13.83 3.09 1.52
CA GLU A 297 -12.60 2.52 0.91
C GLU A 297 -12.81 1.10 0.38
N TYR A 298 -13.56 0.27 1.14
CA TYR A 298 -13.87 -1.11 0.80
C TYR A 298 -15.34 -1.40 1.03
N HIS A 299 -15.93 -2.17 0.13
CA HIS A 299 -17.28 -2.68 0.35
C HIS A 299 -17.24 -3.88 1.30
N ILE A 300 -17.96 -3.80 2.41
CA ILE A 300 -18.07 -4.88 3.41
C ILE A 300 -19.45 -5.51 3.27
N LYS A 301 -19.48 -6.78 2.83
CA LYS A 301 -20.74 -7.52 2.73
C LYS A 301 -21.36 -7.69 4.12
N GLY A 302 -22.61 -7.27 4.29
CA GLY A 302 -23.32 -7.36 5.56
C GLY A 302 -23.30 -6.08 6.40
N ALA A 303 -22.47 -5.07 6.05
CA ALA A 303 -22.51 -3.76 6.70
C ALA A 303 -23.32 -2.75 5.89
N THR A 304 -24.03 -1.86 6.56
CA THR A 304 -24.66 -0.71 5.93
C THR A 304 -23.66 0.44 5.90
N GLN A 305 -23.10 0.71 4.72
CA GLN A 305 -22.06 1.73 4.56
C GLN A 305 -22.61 3.01 3.95
N VAL A 306 -22.48 4.12 4.67
CA VAL A 306 -22.94 5.45 4.26
C VAL A 306 -21.74 6.30 3.88
N GLN A 307 -21.72 6.78 2.65
CA GLN A 307 -20.67 7.70 2.20
C GLN A 307 -21.10 9.14 2.45
N ILE A 308 -20.26 9.90 3.14
CA ILE A 308 -20.42 11.34 3.39
C ILE A 308 -20.50 12.10 2.06
N ASN A 309 -21.36 13.10 2.01
CA ASN A 309 -21.49 13.99 0.86
C ASN A 309 -21.86 15.40 1.34
N GLU A 310 -20.84 16.18 1.64
CA GLU A 310 -21.00 17.55 2.16
C GLU A 310 -21.74 18.48 1.18
N LYS A 311 -21.68 18.21 -0.13
CA LYS A 311 -22.38 19.01 -1.15
C LYS A 311 -23.90 19.01 -0.99
N VAL A 312 -24.45 17.93 -0.39
CA VAL A 312 -25.88 17.81 -0.11
C VAL A 312 -26.19 17.90 1.39
N GLY A 313 -25.23 18.32 2.21
CA GLY A 313 -25.40 18.50 3.66
C GLY A 313 -25.30 17.21 4.49
N LEU A 314 -24.88 16.08 3.88
CA LEU A 314 -24.62 14.85 4.62
C LEU A 314 -23.18 14.90 5.19
N THR A 315 -23.04 15.43 6.39
CA THR A 315 -21.79 15.49 7.16
C THR A 315 -21.69 14.31 8.13
N PHE A 316 -20.52 14.11 8.78
CA PHE A 316 -20.38 13.11 9.85
C PHE A 316 -21.36 13.35 10.99
N ALA A 317 -21.53 14.58 11.47
CA ALA A 317 -22.45 14.93 12.55
C ALA A 317 -23.91 14.68 12.16
N SER A 318 -24.36 15.17 10.98
CA SER A 318 -25.75 14.98 10.52
C SER A 318 -26.06 13.50 10.23
N GLY A 319 -25.08 12.78 9.64
CA GLY A 319 -25.17 11.35 9.38
C GLY A 319 -25.30 10.55 10.67
N LEU A 320 -24.43 10.83 11.67
CA LEU A 320 -24.42 10.13 12.95
C LEU A 320 -25.75 10.31 13.73
N ARG A 321 -26.31 11.53 13.73
CA ARG A 321 -27.66 11.74 14.29
C ARG A 321 -28.73 10.91 13.59
N SER A 322 -28.59 10.70 12.29
CA SER A 322 -29.55 9.89 11.52
C SER A 322 -29.36 8.41 11.76
N VAL A 323 -28.11 7.94 11.86
CA VAL A 323 -27.77 6.55 12.19
C VAL A 323 -28.35 6.14 13.53
N LEU A 324 -28.31 7.00 14.56
CA LEU A 324 -28.90 6.73 15.87
C LEU A 324 -30.44 6.47 15.86
N ARG A 325 -31.11 6.75 14.76
CA ARG A 325 -32.55 6.43 14.54
C ARG A 325 -32.74 5.20 13.64
N GLN A 326 -31.69 4.50 13.31
CA GLN A 326 -31.72 3.30 12.45
C GLN A 326 -31.51 2.00 13.24
N ASP A 327 -31.74 2.05 14.57
CA ASP A 327 -31.59 0.91 15.48
C ASP A 327 -30.20 0.22 15.34
N PRO A 328 -29.09 0.97 15.42
CA PRO A 328 -27.76 0.40 15.28
C PRO A 328 -27.29 -0.26 16.57
N ASP A 329 -26.63 -1.42 16.48
CA ASP A 329 -25.85 -2.00 17.58
C ASP A 329 -24.42 -1.45 17.55
N ILE A 330 -23.85 -1.36 16.35
CA ILE A 330 -22.47 -0.96 16.12
C ILE A 330 -22.42 0.18 15.09
N ILE A 331 -21.76 1.26 15.46
CA ILE A 331 -21.59 2.44 14.62
C ILE A 331 -20.10 2.63 14.33
N CYS A 332 -19.71 2.71 13.05
CA CYS A 332 -18.37 3.09 12.67
C CYS A 332 -18.36 4.50 12.10
N VAL A 333 -17.62 5.39 12.73
CA VAL A 333 -17.36 6.75 12.22
C VAL A 333 -15.96 6.78 11.65
N GLY A 334 -15.85 6.95 10.34
CA GLY A 334 -14.58 6.89 9.61
C GLY A 334 -13.50 7.72 10.28
N GLU A 335 -13.82 8.96 10.62
CA GLU A 335 -12.96 9.82 11.45
C GLU A 335 -13.75 10.89 12.20
N ILE A 336 -13.21 11.32 13.34
CA ILE A 336 -13.68 12.50 14.07
C ILE A 336 -12.80 13.69 13.70
N ARG A 337 -13.43 14.73 13.09
CA ARG A 337 -12.76 15.97 12.68
C ARG A 337 -13.12 17.16 13.57
N ASP A 338 -14.25 17.11 14.23
CA ASP A 338 -14.85 18.23 14.97
C ASP A 338 -15.47 17.80 16.29
N GLY A 339 -15.68 18.77 17.18
CA GLY A 339 -16.21 18.54 18.52
C GLY A 339 -17.67 18.07 18.53
N GLU A 340 -18.48 18.48 17.55
CA GLU A 340 -19.88 18.08 17.45
C GLU A 340 -19.99 16.57 17.19
N THR A 341 -19.26 16.07 16.18
CA THR A 341 -19.19 14.64 15.89
C THR A 341 -18.65 13.84 17.08
N ALA A 342 -17.61 14.36 17.74
CA ALA A 342 -17.01 13.73 18.93
C ALA A 342 -18.04 13.61 20.06
N GLU A 343 -18.77 14.69 20.37
CA GLU A 343 -19.77 14.69 21.44
C GLU A 343 -20.90 13.72 21.14
N ILE A 344 -21.43 13.69 19.90
CA ILE A 344 -22.49 12.77 19.51
C ILE A 344 -22.01 11.32 19.65
N ALA A 345 -20.78 11.00 19.23
CA ALA A 345 -20.20 9.66 19.36
C ALA A 345 -20.08 9.22 20.83
N MET A 346 -19.62 10.11 21.72
CA MET A 346 -19.54 9.82 23.17
C MET A 346 -20.92 9.59 23.78
N ARG A 347 -21.93 10.41 23.42
CA ARG A 347 -23.31 10.25 23.89
C ARG A 347 -23.93 8.95 23.38
N ALA A 348 -23.70 8.58 22.11
CA ALA A 348 -24.15 7.31 21.54
C ALA A 348 -23.61 6.11 22.33
N ALA A 349 -22.34 6.17 22.70
CA ALA A 349 -21.70 5.14 23.54
C ALA A 349 -22.34 5.02 24.93
N MET A 350 -22.77 6.13 25.51
CA MET A 350 -23.45 6.14 26.82
C MET A 350 -24.88 5.60 26.73
N THR A 351 -25.51 5.67 25.57
CA THR A 351 -26.90 5.18 25.34
C THR A 351 -26.95 3.74 24.81
N GLY A 352 -25.86 2.99 24.90
CA GLY A 352 -25.87 1.54 24.65
C GLY A 352 -25.23 1.10 23.32
N HIS A 353 -24.67 2.02 22.53
CA HIS A 353 -24.07 1.67 21.23
C HIS A 353 -22.57 1.45 21.32
N LEU A 354 -22.02 0.48 20.60
CA LEU A 354 -20.59 0.35 20.37
C LEU A 354 -20.16 1.24 19.20
N VAL A 355 -19.30 2.21 19.47
CA VAL A 355 -18.81 3.15 18.47
C VAL A 355 -17.34 2.88 18.19
N ILE A 356 -16.98 2.63 16.92
CA ILE A 356 -15.58 2.53 16.48
C ILE A 356 -15.27 3.75 15.62
N THR A 357 -14.17 4.44 15.91
CA THR A 357 -13.82 5.64 15.17
C THR A 357 -12.32 5.81 15.01
N THR A 358 -11.91 6.71 14.12
CA THR A 358 -10.49 7.09 14.00
C THR A 358 -10.28 8.56 14.32
N ILE A 359 -9.08 8.89 14.76
CA ILE A 359 -8.63 10.27 14.93
C ILE A 359 -7.15 10.38 14.56
N HIS A 360 -6.75 11.56 14.09
CA HIS A 360 -5.37 11.85 13.73
C HIS A 360 -4.62 12.40 14.95
N THR A 361 -3.99 11.52 15.73
CA THR A 361 -3.10 11.87 16.86
C THR A 361 -1.89 10.96 16.85
N GLU A 362 -0.86 11.33 17.62
CA GLU A 362 0.41 10.61 17.61
C GLU A 362 0.36 9.32 18.42
N ASP A 363 -0.31 9.34 19.57
CA ASP A 363 -0.42 8.24 20.50
C ASP A 363 -1.78 8.22 21.24
N ALA A 364 -1.97 7.25 22.10
CA ALA A 364 -3.23 7.02 22.80
C ALA A 364 -3.56 8.16 23.80
N ILE A 365 -2.58 8.79 24.42
CA ILE A 365 -2.83 9.89 25.38
C ILE A 365 -3.20 11.16 24.63
N SER A 366 -2.48 11.48 23.57
CA SER A 366 -2.77 12.64 22.73
C SER A 366 -4.18 12.61 22.12
N ALA A 367 -4.77 11.42 21.99
CA ALA A 367 -6.16 11.30 21.56
C ALA A 367 -7.15 11.87 22.60
N ILE A 368 -6.88 11.68 23.88
CA ILE A 368 -7.69 12.23 24.98
C ILE A 368 -7.55 13.75 25.02
N ASP A 369 -6.32 14.26 24.89
CA ASP A 369 -6.08 15.70 24.85
C ASP A 369 -6.77 16.32 23.63
N ARG A 370 -6.71 15.65 22.47
CA ARG A 370 -7.37 16.12 21.24
C ARG A 370 -8.90 16.22 21.40
N LEU A 371 -9.53 15.26 22.11
CA LEU A 371 -10.97 15.34 22.41
C LEU A 371 -11.29 16.53 23.30
N ARG A 372 -10.44 16.83 24.29
CA ARG A 372 -10.58 18.01 25.16
C ARG A 372 -10.45 19.30 24.36
N ASP A 373 -9.46 19.38 23.48
CA ASP A 373 -9.23 20.54 22.58
C ASP A 373 -10.41 20.78 21.65
N MET A 374 -11.08 19.72 21.23
CA MET A 374 -12.34 19.79 20.47
C MET A 374 -13.55 20.23 21.30
N GLY A 375 -13.36 20.47 22.60
CA GLY A 375 -14.41 20.91 23.50
C GLY A 375 -15.28 19.79 24.12
N VAL A 376 -14.91 18.53 23.97
CA VAL A 376 -15.63 17.42 24.61
C VAL A 376 -15.40 17.44 26.11
N ALA A 377 -16.47 17.49 26.88
CA ALA A 377 -16.38 17.57 28.34
C ALA A 377 -15.70 16.32 28.91
N PRO A 378 -14.80 16.47 29.90
CA PRO A 378 -14.03 15.36 30.49
C PRO A 378 -14.91 14.21 31.01
N TYR A 379 -16.10 14.51 31.56
CA TYR A 379 -17.01 13.47 32.03
C TYR A 379 -17.61 12.62 30.90
N LEU A 380 -17.81 13.20 29.70
CA LEU A 380 -18.25 12.45 28.52
C LEU A 380 -17.15 11.51 28.02
N ILE A 381 -15.89 12.00 27.99
CA ILE A 381 -14.74 11.19 27.58
C ILE A 381 -14.58 10.02 28.57
N ALA A 382 -14.59 10.29 29.88
CA ALA A 382 -14.41 9.27 30.92
C ALA A 382 -15.55 8.24 30.91
N ALA A 383 -16.79 8.67 30.64
CA ALA A 383 -17.95 7.78 30.60
C ALA A 383 -18.05 6.99 29.29
N GLY A 384 -17.68 7.58 28.14
CA GLY A 384 -17.86 6.99 26.82
C GLY A 384 -16.66 6.18 26.33
N LEU A 385 -15.44 6.67 26.52
CA LEU A 385 -14.23 6.04 25.97
C LEU A 385 -13.89 4.73 26.71
N ARG A 386 -13.67 3.66 25.95
CA ARG A 386 -13.32 2.33 26.49
C ARG A 386 -11.90 1.91 26.17
N GLY A 387 -11.39 2.29 25.01
CA GLY A 387 -10.02 1.98 24.64
C GLY A 387 -9.53 2.81 23.48
N VAL A 388 -8.22 2.92 23.41
CA VAL A 388 -7.50 3.60 22.32
C VAL A 388 -6.48 2.62 21.75
N ILE A 389 -6.55 2.39 20.46
CA ILE A 389 -5.62 1.58 19.68
C ILE A 389 -4.77 2.54 18.87
N SER A 390 -3.53 2.75 19.27
CA SER A 390 -2.59 3.58 18.53
C SER A 390 -1.72 2.73 17.63
N GLN A 391 -1.45 3.20 16.42
CA GLN A 391 -0.66 2.43 15.45
C GLN A 391 0.21 3.28 14.54
N ARG A 392 1.31 2.64 14.11
CA ARG A 392 2.22 3.09 13.06
C ARG A 392 2.52 1.91 12.12
N LEU A 393 3.10 2.20 10.97
CA LEU A 393 3.62 1.19 10.05
C LEU A 393 5.14 1.33 9.95
N LEU A 394 5.85 0.26 10.29
CA LEU A 394 7.28 0.12 10.03
C LEU A 394 7.50 -0.61 8.71
N LYS A 395 8.54 -0.25 7.98
CA LYS A 395 8.98 -1.00 6.81
C LYS A 395 9.66 -2.30 7.26
N LYS A 396 9.37 -3.38 6.55
CA LYS A 396 10.02 -4.68 6.77
C LYS A 396 11.32 -4.73 5.96
N ILE A 397 12.35 -5.31 6.55
CA ILE A 397 13.60 -5.58 5.84
C ILE A 397 13.32 -6.48 4.64
N CYS A 398 13.90 -6.14 3.51
CA CYS A 398 13.77 -6.95 2.31
C CYS A 398 14.41 -8.33 2.54
N PRO A 399 13.65 -9.44 2.41
CA PRO A 399 14.18 -10.77 2.70
C PRO A 399 15.31 -11.18 1.74
N ASN A 400 15.34 -10.58 0.55
CA ASN A 400 16.29 -10.92 -0.50
C ASN A 400 17.69 -10.31 -0.30
N CYS A 401 17.78 -9.16 0.38
CA CYS A 401 19.06 -8.48 0.62
C CYS A 401 19.31 -8.24 2.12
N LYS A 402 18.68 -9.01 2.99
CA LYS A 402 18.84 -8.96 4.45
C LYS A 402 20.26 -9.36 4.83
N THR A 403 20.98 -8.49 5.54
CA THR A 403 22.34 -8.68 6.03
C THR A 403 22.46 -8.30 7.49
N GLN A 404 23.45 -8.85 8.18
CA GLN A 404 23.75 -8.48 9.54
C GLN A 404 24.68 -7.26 9.59
N ILE A 405 24.41 -6.37 10.53
CA ILE A 405 25.22 -5.18 10.81
C ILE A 405 25.37 -4.97 12.31
N GLN A 406 26.32 -4.14 12.68
CA GLN A 406 26.42 -3.54 14.00
C GLN A 406 26.00 -2.07 13.89
N PRO A 407 24.79 -1.69 14.38
CA PRO A 407 24.35 -0.31 14.32
C PRO A 407 25.26 0.60 15.16
N PRO A 408 25.37 1.89 14.81
CA PRO A 408 26.07 2.86 15.63
C PRO A 408 25.45 2.93 17.03
N LYS A 409 26.30 3.04 18.08
CA LYS A 409 25.86 3.16 19.48
C LYS A 409 24.81 4.24 19.66
N LYS A 410 25.04 5.42 19.09
CA LYS A 410 24.08 6.55 19.14
C LYS A 410 22.71 6.18 18.57
N ALA A 411 22.63 5.37 17.51
CA ALA A 411 21.34 4.94 16.95
C ALA A 411 20.60 4.00 17.90
N LEU A 412 21.33 3.07 18.55
CA LEU A 412 20.74 2.20 19.58
C LEU A 412 20.21 3.00 20.77
N GLU A 413 21.00 3.96 21.28
CA GLU A 413 20.59 4.87 22.35
C GLU A 413 19.32 5.66 21.98
N MET A 414 19.30 6.24 20.76
CA MET A 414 18.11 6.96 20.27
C MET A 414 16.88 6.05 20.19
N ALA A 415 17.04 4.81 19.74
CA ALA A 415 15.94 3.84 19.68
C ALA A 415 15.58 3.25 21.04
N GLY A 416 16.23 3.64 22.13
CA GLY A 416 16.04 3.10 23.47
C GLY A 416 16.39 1.60 23.57
N ILE A 417 17.25 1.10 22.67
CA ILE A 417 17.71 -0.29 22.66
C ILE A 417 19.03 -0.37 23.47
N PRO A 418 19.08 -1.18 24.55
CA PRO A 418 20.31 -1.33 25.33
C PRO A 418 21.48 -1.81 24.47
N GLU A 419 22.64 -1.18 24.63
CA GLU A 419 23.86 -1.61 23.97
C GLU A 419 24.22 -3.02 24.45
N ASN A 420 24.36 -3.96 23.52
CA ASN A 420 24.84 -5.31 23.80
C ASN A 420 26.08 -5.56 22.89
N PRO A 421 27.29 -5.50 23.46
CA PRO A 421 28.52 -5.71 22.69
C PRO A 421 28.50 -7.06 21.97
N GLY A 422 28.68 -7.04 20.66
CA GLY A 422 28.69 -8.25 19.84
C GLY A 422 27.31 -8.70 19.33
N LYS A 423 26.22 -8.11 19.77
CA LYS A 423 24.90 -8.39 19.18
C LYS A 423 24.82 -7.75 17.79
N LEU A 424 24.55 -8.58 16.79
CA LEU A 424 24.31 -8.15 15.42
C LEU A 424 22.81 -7.93 15.20
N TYR A 425 22.50 -6.92 14.45
CA TYR A 425 21.15 -6.58 14.01
C TYR A 425 21.04 -6.77 12.51
N TRP A 426 19.85 -6.56 11.95
CA TRP A 426 19.59 -6.80 10.56
C TRP A 426 19.29 -5.51 9.81
N GLN A 427 19.76 -5.44 8.57
CA GLN A 427 19.36 -4.38 7.63
C GLN A 427 19.27 -4.93 6.21
N GLY A 428 18.62 -4.22 5.29
CA GLY A 428 18.63 -4.52 3.87
C GLY A 428 19.76 -3.80 3.17
N ALA A 429 20.61 -4.52 2.45
CA ALA A 429 21.71 -3.93 1.68
C ALA A 429 21.25 -3.16 0.43
N GLY A 430 20.00 -3.36 0.00
CA GLY A 430 19.47 -2.86 -1.25
C GLY A 430 19.63 -3.87 -2.39
N CYS A 431 18.58 -4.09 -3.18
CA CYS A 431 18.59 -4.93 -4.38
C CYS A 431 17.45 -4.48 -5.30
N ASP A 432 17.42 -4.98 -6.54
CA ASP A 432 16.38 -4.64 -7.52
C ASP A 432 14.95 -4.95 -7.04
N GLN A 433 14.78 -6.00 -6.22
CA GLN A 433 13.47 -6.37 -5.70
C GLN A 433 12.87 -5.37 -4.70
N CYS A 434 13.72 -4.59 -4.06
CA CYS A 434 13.31 -3.52 -3.16
C CYS A 434 13.63 -2.13 -3.72
N PHE A 435 13.90 -2.02 -5.02
CA PHE A 435 14.30 -0.76 -5.68
C PHE A 435 15.47 -0.09 -4.93
N HIS A 436 16.45 -0.90 -4.50
CA HIS A 436 17.64 -0.51 -3.71
C HIS A 436 17.33 0.16 -2.36
N SER A 437 16.08 0.13 -1.90
CA SER A 437 15.67 0.74 -0.62
C SER A 437 16.09 -0.07 0.61
N GLY A 438 16.40 -1.35 0.47
CA GLY A 438 16.63 -2.28 1.58
C GLY A 438 15.34 -2.78 2.26
N TYR A 439 14.14 -2.27 1.87
CA TYR A 439 12.87 -2.60 2.50
C TYR A 439 11.86 -3.14 1.51
N ARG A 440 10.99 -4.05 1.98
CA ARG A 440 9.87 -4.57 1.20
C ARG A 440 8.71 -4.98 2.09
N GLY A 441 7.56 -4.32 1.91
CA GLY A 441 6.38 -4.51 2.71
C GLY A 441 6.44 -3.73 4.03
N ARG A 442 5.32 -3.72 4.73
CA ARG A 442 5.13 -2.99 5.99
C ARG A 442 4.53 -3.91 7.03
N ILE A 443 4.71 -3.58 8.30
CA ILE A 443 4.11 -4.25 9.46
C ILE A 443 3.59 -3.20 10.42
N GLY A 444 2.42 -3.46 11.04
CA GLY A 444 1.87 -2.59 12.07
C GLY A 444 2.66 -2.72 13.37
N VAL A 445 2.88 -1.61 14.03
CA VAL A 445 3.24 -1.54 15.45
C VAL A 445 2.09 -0.90 16.20
N PHE A 446 1.74 -1.49 17.32
CA PHE A 446 0.53 -1.16 18.06
C PHE A 446 0.83 -0.91 19.52
N GLU A 447 0.03 -0.05 20.13
CA GLU A 447 -0.17 0.07 21.55
C GLU A 447 -1.67 0.15 21.83
N VAL A 448 -2.17 -0.62 22.77
CA VAL A 448 -3.59 -0.63 23.16
C VAL A 448 -3.73 -0.21 24.61
N MET A 449 -4.49 0.86 24.83
CA MET A 449 -4.79 1.41 26.14
C MET A 449 -6.26 1.16 26.48
N LEU A 450 -6.52 0.32 27.49
CA LEU A 450 -7.85 0.11 28.02
C LEU A 450 -8.17 1.24 29.04
N ILE A 451 -9.27 1.93 28.86
CA ILE A 451 -9.69 3.02 29.75
C ILE A 451 -10.45 2.45 30.95
N GLN A 452 -9.70 2.00 31.94
CA GLN A 452 -10.20 1.49 33.20
C GLN A 452 -10.44 2.61 34.23
N GLU A 453 -10.92 2.27 35.42
CA GLU A 453 -11.35 3.22 36.45
C GLU A 453 -10.27 4.25 36.85
N GLU A 454 -9.01 3.82 36.98
CA GLU A 454 -7.90 4.71 37.34
C GLU A 454 -7.67 5.76 36.21
N LEU A 455 -7.72 5.35 34.94
CA LEU A 455 -7.58 6.26 33.81
C LEU A 455 -8.78 7.18 33.64
N ARG A 456 -9.99 6.71 33.95
CA ARG A 456 -11.18 7.58 34.00
C ARG A 456 -11.03 8.72 35.00
N ARG A 457 -10.47 8.43 36.20
CA ARG A 457 -10.15 9.46 37.20
C ARG A 457 -9.12 10.44 36.67
N CYS A 458 -8.05 9.96 36.04
CA CYS A 458 -7.06 10.83 35.40
C CYS A 458 -7.69 11.75 34.35
N ILE A 459 -8.65 11.25 33.54
CA ILE A 459 -9.38 12.08 32.58
C ILE A 459 -10.20 13.14 33.28
N LEU A 460 -10.94 12.79 34.34
CA LEU A 460 -11.79 13.73 35.08
C LEU A 460 -10.98 14.81 35.81
N GLU A 461 -9.84 14.44 36.39
CA GLU A 461 -8.97 15.33 37.17
C GLU A 461 -8.06 16.19 36.28
N GLY A 462 -8.00 15.93 34.96
CA GLY A 462 -7.09 16.64 34.05
C GLY A 462 -5.62 16.32 34.34
N ALA A 463 -5.32 15.05 34.70
CA ALA A 463 -3.97 14.60 35.01
C ALA A 463 -3.00 14.90 33.87
N ASP A 464 -1.76 15.25 34.20
CA ASP A 464 -0.68 15.42 33.25
C ASP A 464 -0.27 14.09 32.61
N ARG A 465 0.50 14.19 31.51
CA ARG A 465 0.94 13.02 30.72
C ARG A 465 1.71 12.00 31.57
N THR A 466 2.56 12.44 32.50
CA THR A 466 3.40 11.56 33.30
C THR A 466 2.53 10.71 34.22
N ARG A 467 1.63 11.34 34.97
CA ARG A 467 0.68 10.67 35.86
C ARG A 467 -0.24 9.73 35.07
N PHE A 468 -0.67 10.14 33.87
CA PHE A 468 -1.51 9.32 33.03
C PHE A 468 -0.79 8.04 32.56
N LEU A 469 0.49 8.15 32.13
CA LEU A 469 1.32 7.01 31.74
C LEU A 469 1.57 6.03 32.88
N GLU A 470 1.85 6.55 34.09
CA GLU A 470 2.03 5.71 35.29
C GLU A 470 0.75 4.92 35.61
N ALA A 471 -0.39 5.60 35.56
CA ALA A 471 -1.69 4.96 35.74
C ALA A 471 -1.98 3.89 34.66
N ALA A 472 -1.68 4.19 33.39
CA ALA A 472 -1.87 3.26 32.28
C ALA A 472 -1.01 1.99 32.42
N ARG A 473 0.25 2.14 32.82
CA ARG A 473 1.15 0.99 33.07
C ARG A 473 0.66 0.10 34.19
N ARG A 474 0.15 0.70 35.28
CA ARG A 474 -0.36 -0.05 36.42
C ARG A 474 -1.70 -0.74 36.15
N ALA A 475 -2.65 0.00 35.60
CA ALA A 475 -4.02 -0.45 35.48
C ALA A 475 -4.29 -1.35 34.27
N SER A 476 -3.68 -1.04 33.11
CA SER A 476 -4.05 -1.68 31.82
C SER A 476 -2.94 -2.51 31.19
N GLN A 477 -1.85 -2.78 31.92
CA GLN A 477 -0.67 -3.43 31.33
C GLN A 477 -0.24 -2.77 30.01
N TYR A 478 -0.33 -1.45 29.98
CA TYR A 478 -0.01 -0.66 28.80
C TYR A 478 1.45 -0.82 28.42
N VAL A 479 1.66 -1.24 27.17
CA VAL A 479 3.00 -1.38 26.59
C VAL A 479 3.13 -0.28 25.53
N PRO A 480 4.09 0.64 25.68
CA PRO A 480 4.36 1.66 24.66
C PRO A 480 4.70 1.05 23.31
N MET A 481 4.28 1.69 22.25
CA MET A 481 4.53 1.25 20.88
C MET A 481 6.02 1.06 20.57
N LEU A 482 6.89 1.83 21.21
CA LEU A 482 8.34 1.72 21.09
C LEU A 482 8.85 0.34 21.53
N GLU A 483 8.32 -0.23 22.59
CA GLU A 483 8.73 -1.57 23.07
C GLU A 483 8.35 -2.67 22.08
N HIS A 484 7.19 -2.54 21.42
CA HIS A 484 6.81 -3.44 20.33
C HIS A 484 7.75 -3.28 19.12
N ALA A 485 8.09 -2.05 18.75
CA ALA A 485 9.00 -1.78 17.64
C ALA A 485 10.42 -2.33 17.90
N GLN A 486 10.91 -2.21 19.15
CA GLN A 486 12.20 -2.79 19.57
C GLN A 486 12.24 -4.31 19.40
N LYS A 487 11.16 -5.02 19.74
CA LYS A 487 11.04 -6.48 19.51
C LYS A 487 11.15 -6.82 18.02
N LEU A 488 10.48 -6.06 17.15
CA LEU A 488 10.56 -6.26 15.70
C LEU A 488 11.98 -6.03 15.14
N VAL A 489 12.75 -5.14 15.75
CA VAL A 489 14.17 -4.95 15.43
C VAL A 489 15.00 -6.16 15.89
N GLU A 490 14.77 -6.64 17.11
CA GLU A 490 15.48 -7.82 17.65
C GLU A 490 15.19 -9.09 16.85
N GLU A 491 13.97 -9.28 16.39
CA GLU A 491 13.54 -10.38 15.51
C GLU A 491 14.06 -10.20 14.07
N GLY A 492 14.64 -9.05 13.75
CA GLY A 492 15.13 -8.73 12.42
C GLY A 492 14.00 -8.54 11.39
N VAL A 493 12.84 -8.10 11.81
CA VAL A 493 11.72 -7.75 10.92
C VAL A 493 11.88 -6.34 10.38
N SER A 494 12.34 -5.40 11.23
CA SER A 494 12.62 -4.02 10.86
C SER A 494 14.01 -3.58 11.30
N THR A 495 14.38 -2.32 11.08
CA THR A 495 15.70 -1.78 11.41
C THR A 495 15.61 -0.74 12.53
N VAL A 496 16.76 -0.50 13.20
CA VAL A 496 16.92 0.59 14.17
C VAL A 496 16.57 1.94 13.53
N ASP A 497 17.09 2.21 12.33
CA ASP A 497 16.85 3.46 11.62
C ASP A 497 15.38 3.69 11.28
N GLU A 498 14.65 2.63 10.91
CA GLU A 498 13.23 2.74 10.63
C GLU A 498 12.41 3.06 11.88
N VAL A 499 12.79 2.49 13.04
CA VAL A 499 12.16 2.82 14.33
C VAL A 499 12.39 4.28 14.69
N ILE A 500 13.63 4.76 14.60
CA ILE A 500 13.97 6.17 14.87
C ILE A 500 13.15 7.08 13.95
N ARG A 501 13.17 6.81 12.67
CA ARG A 501 12.49 7.63 11.65
C ARG A 501 10.98 7.68 11.84
N THR A 502 10.35 6.57 12.27
CA THR A 502 8.89 6.45 12.30
C THR A 502 8.28 6.82 13.65
N LEU A 503 8.98 6.55 14.74
CA LEU A 503 8.45 6.72 16.10
C LEU A 503 9.11 7.88 16.87
N LEU A 504 10.34 8.26 16.52
CA LEU A 504 11.14 9.19 17.31
C LEU A 504 11.59 10.44 16.55
N ALA A 505 11.49 10.45 15.20
CA ALA A 505 11.77 11.65 14.44
C ALA A 505 10.71 12.71 14.76
N LEU A 506 11.18 13.78 15.40
CA LEU A 506 10.46 15.04 15.67
C LEU A 506 10.37 15.87 14.40
#